data_476009faa379256e6dc7470b11c55aa8
#
_entry.id   476009faa379256e6dc7470b11c55aa8
#
_cell.length_a   1.000
_cell.length_b   1.000
_cell.length_c   1.000
_cell.angle_alpha   90.00
_cell.angle_beta   90.00
_cell.angle_gamma   90.00
#
_symmetry.space_group_name_H-M   'P 1'
#
loop_
_entity.id
_entity.type
_entity.pdbx_description
1 polymer ?
#
loop_
_entity_poly.entity_id
_entity_poly.type
_entity_poly.pdbx_seq_one_letter_code
_entity_poly.pdbx_strand_id
1 'polypeptide(L)'
;HIYGRVEAQNIQINAHNMTLGQSAIIEADGRGHPGTASSEPGFGCGQLTTGHNRARFGPSHGGKGGTAQGTCASSQQIYGDKGAPTTMGGGANGGGKGGGVIRVDVKHLLTMESSSRISANGANHGSWAGGAGGSVWIRSVVASVSTSTQITAIGGNGGSASHYADRYQRYYNSAGGGGGRVLIELGA
;
A
#
# COMPACT_ATOMS: atom_id res chain seq x y z
N HIS A 1 8.59 13.11 20.60
CA HIS A 1 8.71 11.66 20.81
C HIS A 1 7.37 10.98 20.58
N ILE A 2 7.39 9.82 19.90
CA ILE A 2 6.22 8.95 19.66
C ILE A 2 6.53 7.60 20.29
N TYR A 3 5.73 7.16 21.27
CA TYR A 3 5.88 5.88 21.98
C TYR A 3 4.67 4.94 21.78
N GLY A 4 3.74 5.29 20.93
CA GLY A 4 2.53 4.54 20.68
C GLY A 4 2.27 4.34 19.20
N ARG A 5 1.00 4.27 18.82
CA ARG A 5 0.54 4.08 17.44
C ARG A 5 -0.12 5.36 16.93
N VAL A 6 0.31 5.81 15.76
CA VAL A 6 -0.32 6.87 14.97
C VAL A 6 -0.87 6.23 13.71
N GLU A 7 -2.16 6.38 13.48
CA GLU A 7 -2.85 5.73 12.37
C GLU A 7 -3.81 6.71 11.68
N ALA A 8 -3.61 6.95 10.39
CA ALA A 8 -4.49 7.77 9.56
C ALA A 8 -4.30 7.47 8.07
N GLN A 9 -5.21 7.99 7.24
CA GLN A 9 -5.10 7.90 5.77
C GLN A 9 -3.94 8.74 5.23
N ASN A 10 -3.76 9.93 5.79
CA ASN A 10 -2.69 10.86 5.45
C ASN A 10 -2.05 11.36 6.74
N ILE A 11 -0.77 11.08 6.90
CA ILE A 11 0.01 11.45 8.07
C ILE A 11 1.12 12.40 7.62
N GLN A 12 1.13 13.60 8.19
CA GLN A 12 2.22 14.55 7.98
C GLN A 12 2.80 14.96 9.33
N ILE A 13 4.10 14.75 9.49
CA ILE A 13 4.85 15.11 10.70
C ILE A 13 5.96 16.07 10.31
N ASN A 14 5.98 17.23 10.95
CA ASN A 14 7.06 18.22 10.84
C ASN A 14 7.67 18.42 12.21
N ALA A 15 8.97 18.18 12.36
CA ALA A 15 9.66 18.29 13.62
C ALA A 15 11.09 18.81 13.45
N HIS A 16 11.67 19.39 14.51
CA HIS A 16 13.10 19.69 14.52
C HIS A 16 13.92 18.43 14.77
N ASN A 17 13.58 17.70 15.83
CA ASN A 17 14.07 16.36 16.13
C ASN A 17 12.87 15.44 16.35
N MET A 18 13.00 14.16 15.97
CA MET A 18 11.96 13.16 16.16
C MET A 18 12.56 11.87 16.69
N THR A 19 11.92 11.30 17.71
CA THR A 19 12.21 9.94 18.16
C THR A 19 10.95 9.09 17.99
N LEU A 20 11.07 8.02 17.24
CA LEU A 20 10.09 6.94 17.19
C LEU A 20 10.60 5.85 18.14
N GLY A 21 9.98 5.76 19.31
CA GLY A 21 10.41 4.90 20.41
C GLY A 21 10.26 3.43 20.11
N GLN A 22 10.77 2.59 21.00
CA GLN A 22 10.72 1.15 20.86
C GLN A 22 9.29 0.66 20.60
N SER A 23 9.11 -0.17 19.56
CA SER A 23 7.82 -0.72 19.12
C SER A 23 6.75 0.32 18.74
N ALA A 24 7.10 1.59 18.64
CA ALA A 24 6.18 2.61 18.19
C ALA A 24 5.86 2.45 16.69
N ILE A 25 4.64 2.80 16.30
CA ILE A 25 4.12 2.56 14.97
C ILE A 25 3.53 3.85 14.38
N ILE A 26 3.91 4.17 13.16
CA ILE A 26 3.22 5.14 12.31
C ILE A 26 2.70 4.38 11.11
N GLU A 27 1.39 4.33 10.92
CA GLU A 27 0.85 3.53 9.82
C GLU A 27 -0.34 4.15 9.10
N ALA A 28 -0.34 3.89 7.80
CA ALA A 28 -1.44 4.20 6.88
C ALA A 28 -1.84 2.94 6.07
N ASP A 29 -1.69 1.75 6.69
CA ASP A 29 -1.96 0.46 6.06
C ASP A 29 -3.46 0.31 5.73
N GLY A 30 -3.77 -0.03 4.46
CA GLY A 30 -5.15 -0.18 4.01
C GLY A 30 -6.01 1.09 4.08
N ARG A 31 -5.39 2.26 4.08
CA ARG A 31 -6.07 3.56 4.21
C ARG A 31 -5.99 4.43 2.95
N GLY A 32 -5.59 3.84 1.82
CA GLY A 32 -5.59 4.49 0.51
C GLY A 32 -6.94 4.42 -0.20
N HIS A 33 -6.89 4.36 -1.53
CA HIS A 33 -8.11 4.27 -2.34
C HIS A 33 -8.90 3.01 -2.02
N PRO A 34 -10.22 3.11 -1.87
CA PRO A 34 -11.06 1.97 -1.49
C PRO A 34 -11.30 0.96 -2.62
N GLY A 35 -11.04 1.31 -3.88
CA GLY A 35 -11.34 0.45 -5.03
C GLY A 35 -12.83 0.38 -5.36
N THR A 36 -13.57 1.46 -5.15
CA THR A 36 -15.02 1.52 -5.41
C THR A 36 -15.36 2.09 -6.77
N ALA A 37 -14.46 2.86 -7.38
CA ALA A 37 -14.68 3.51 -8.67
C ALA A 37 -13.54 3.22 -9.65
N SER A 38 -13.89 2.90 -10.89
CA SER A 38 -12.92 2.65 -11.98
C SER A 38 -12.11 3.90 -12.37
N SER A 39 -12.54 5.08 -11.96
CA SER A 39 -11.82 6.34 -12.12
C SER A 39 -10.72 6.57 -11.08
N GLU A 40 -10.65 5.76 -10.03
CA GLU A 40 -9.58 5.87 -9.04
C GLU A 40 -8.22 5.51 -9.67
N PRO A 41 -7.16 6.25 -9.36
CA PRO A 41 -5.82 5.92 -9.85
C PRO A 41 -5.41 4.49 -9.48
N GLY A 42 -4.87 3.75 -10.44
CA GLY A 42 -4.37 2.39 -10.23
C GLY A 42 -5.41 1.36 -9.83
N PHE A 43 -6.69 1.65 -10.06
CA PHE A 43 -7.82 0.78 -9.72
C PHE A 43 -7.61 -0.66 -10.21
N GLY A 44 -7.68 -1.62 -9.30
CA GLY A 44 -7.69 -3.04 -9.64
C GLY A 44 -9.08 -3.43 -10.14
N CYS A 45 -9.21 -3.67 -11.43
CA CYS A 45 -10.49 -4.04 -12.03
C CYS A 45 -11.10 -5.24 -11.32
N GLY A 46 -12.35 -5.11 -10.96
CA GLY A 46 -13.18 -6.24 -10.61
C GLY A 46 -13.42 -7.14 -11.82
N GLN A 47 -14.12 -8.17 -11.58
CA GLN A 47 -14.58 -9.18 -12.50
C GLN A 47 -14.70 -8.76 -13.97
N LEU A 48 -13.84 -9.30 -14.85
CA LEU A 48 -14.15 -9.37 -16.28
C LEU A 48 -15.12 -10.52 -16.50
N THR A 49 -16.35 -10.20 -16.84
CA THR A 49 -17.36 -11.19 -17.23
C THR A 49 -17.17 -11.59 -18.69
N THR A 50 -16.25 -12.47 -18.99
CA THR A 50 -16.26 -13.24 -20.22
C THR A 50 -16.57 -14.69 -19.86
N GLY A 51 -17.84 -15.06 -19.91
CA GLY A 51 -18.28 -16.41 -19.57
C GLY A 51 -18.04 -16.73 -18.08
N HIS A 52 -17.65 -17.93 -17.76
CA HIS A 52 -17.54 -18.45 -16.38
C HIS A 52 -16.24 -18.05 -15.63
N ASN A 53 -15.42 -17.16 -16.17
CA ASN A 53 -14.13 -16.79 -15.57
C ASN A 53 -14.21 -15.42 -14.88
N ARG A 54 -14.10 -15.42 -13.54
CA ARG A 54 -14.04 -14.21 -12.70
C ARG A 54 -12.59 -13.92 -12.33
N ALA A 55 -11.82 -13.39 -13.27
CA ALA A 55 -10.45 -12.95 -12.96
C ALA A 55 -10.48 -11.60 -12.23
N ARG A 56 -9.61 -11.42 -11.23
CA ARG A 56 -9.50 -10.20 -10.46
C ARG A 56 -8.07 -9.69 -10.47
N PHE A 57 -7.93 -8.47 -10.89
CA PHE A 57 -6.66 -7.80 -11.04
C PHE A 57 -6.32 -7.02 -9.78
N GLY A 58 -5.06 -7.11 -9.35
CA GLY A 58 -4.54 -6.27 -8.30
C GLY A 58 -4.40 -4.82 -8.76
N PRO A 59 -4.65 -3.84 -7.87
CA PRO A 59 -4.41 -2.44 -8.15
C PRO A 59 -2.92 -2.13 -8.26
N SER A 60 -2.59 -1.03 -8.93
CA SER A 60 -1.22 -0.53 -9.07
C SER A 60 -0.98 0.73 -8.22
N HIS A 61 0.30 1.08 -8.05
CA HIS A 61 0.77 2.38 -7.56
C HIS A 61 2.23 2.60 -8.00
N GLY A 62 3.23 2.39 -7.14
CA GLY A 62 4.65 2.41 -7.49
C GLY A 62 5.09 1.23 -8.35
N GLY A 63 4.36 0.11 -8.23
CA GLY A 63 4.47 -1.08 -9.06
C GLY A 63 3.13 -1.46 -9.68
N LYS A 64 3.19 -2.31 -10.71
CA LYS A 64 1.99 -2.88 -11.34
C LYS A 64 1.30 -3.86 -10.40
N GLY A 65 -0.02 -3.86 -10.42
CA GLY A 65 -0.80 -4.90 -9.78
C GLY A 65 -0.61 -6.26 -10.45
N GLY A 66 -0.81 -7.31 -9.68
CA GLY A 66 -0.79 -8.68 -10.21
C GLY A 66 -1.88 -8.89 -11.25
N THR A 67 -1.60 -9.73 -12.24
CA THR A 67 -2.55 -10.07 -13.30
C THR A 67 -3.16 -11.44 -13.06
N ALA A 68 -4.47 -11.54 -13.23
CA ALA A 68 -5.17 -12.79 -13.43
C ALA A 68 -5.38 -13.00 -14.95
N GLN A 69 -6.26 -13.90 -15.37
CA GLN A 69 -6.56 -14.06 -16.79
C GLN A 69 -7.31 -12.84 -17.35
N GLY A 70 -6.84 -12.29 -18.48
CA GLY A 70 -7.43 -11.13 -19.15
C GLY A 70 -6.58 -9.86 -19.04
N THR A 71 -7.16 -8.71 -19.38
CA THR A 71 -6.50 -7.39 -19.34
C THR A 71 -7.30 -6.41 -18.52
N CYS A 72 -6.58 -5.63 -17.70
CA CYS A 72 -7.11 -4.50 -16.96
C CYS A 72 -6.14 -3.33 -17.10
N ALA A 73 -6.49 -2.38 -17.94
CA ALA A 73 -5.60 -1.25 -18.26
C ALA A 73 -5.20 -0.45 -17.00
N SER A 74 -6.12 -0.19 -16.09
CA SER A 74 -5.87 0.57 -14.88
C SER A 74 -4.92 -0.13 -13.90
N SER A 75 -4.97 -1.46 -13.79
CA SER A 75 -4.06 -2.21 -12.92
C SER A 75 -2.62 -2.26 -13.43
N GLN A 76 -2.40 -1.87 -14.67
CA GLN A 76 -1.08 -1.81 -15.30
C GLN A 76 -0.47 -0.40 -15.30
N GLN A 77 -1.24 0.61 -14.92
CA GLN A 77 -0.75 1.99 -14.83
C GLN A 77 -0.03 2.23 -13.52
N ILE A 78 1.29 2.44 -13.61
CA ILE A 78 2.09 2.97 -12.50
C ILE A 78 1.84 4.48 -12.44
N TYR A 79 1.55 5.02 -11.25
CA TYR A 79 1.27 6.45 -11.06
C TYR A 79 1.97 6.99 -9.81
N GLY A 80 1.86 8.30 -9.60
CA GLY A 80 2.54 9.03 -8.52
C GLY A 80 3.99 9.37 -8.88
N ASP A 81 4.54 10.33 -8.16
CA ASP A 81 5.92 10.80 -8.36
C ASP A 81 6.88 10.00 -7.47
N LYS A 82 7.98 9.52 -8.06
CA LYS A 82 9.04 8.82 -7.31
C LYS A 82 9.92 9.78 -6.50
N GLY A 83 10.05 11.03 -6.94
CA GLY A 83 10.83 12.07 -6.26
C GLY A 83 10.03 12.87 -5.22
N ALA A 84 8.70 12.74 -5.22
CA ALA A 84 7.80 13.34 -4.24
C ALA A 84 6.59 12.43 -4.02
N PRO A 85 6.76 11.29 -3.32
CA PRO A 85 5.69 10.31 -3.17
C PRO A 85 4.60 10.79 -2.19
N THR A 86 3.54 11.36 -2.75
CA THR A 86 2.41 11.96 -2.02
C THR A 86 1.06 11.36 -2.40
N THR A 87 1.06 10.29 -3.20
CA THR A 87 -0.17 9.65 -3.67
C THR A 87 -0.47 8.37 -2.88
N MET A 88 -1.76 8.08 -2.71
CA MET A 88 -2.22 6.84 -2.09
C MET A 88 -2.13 5.67 -3.05
N GLY A 89 -2.03 4.48 -2.55
CA GLY A 89 -2.11 3.24 -3.30
C GLY A 89 -3.53 2.96 -3.81
N GLY A 90 -3.63 2.32 -4.96
CA GLY A 90 -4.90 1.91 -5.57
C GLY A 90 -5.59 0.80 -4.78
N GLY A 91 -6.92 0.82 -4.79
CA GLY A 91 -7.76 -0.22 -4.22
C GLY A 91 -8.25 -1.22 -5.27
N ALA A 92 -8.58 -2.41 -4.86
CA ALA A 92 -9.17 -3.44 -5.70
C ALA A 92 -10.70 -3.43 -5.59
N ASN A 93 -11.40 -3.61 -6.71
CA ASN A 93 -12.86 -3.68 -6.71
C ASN A 93 -13.39 -4.79 -5.80
N GLY A 94 -14.07 -4.39 -4.73
CA GLY A 94 -14.57 -5.28 -3.68
C GLY A 94 -13.47 -6.02 -2.90
N GLY A 95 -12.21 -5.63 -3.06
CA GLY A 95 -11.04 -6.25 -2.44
C GLY A 95 -10.36 -5.38 -1.41
N GLY A 96 -9.02 -5.51 -1.33
CA GLY A 96 -8.19 -4.75 -0.40
C GLY A 96 -8.09 -3.28 -0.79
N LYS A 97 -8.18 -2.39 0.19
CA LYS A 97 -7.90 -0.96 0.04
C LYS A 97 -6.40 -0.74 -0.15
N GLY A 98 -6.03 0.30 -0.86
CA GLY A 98 -4.64 0.72 -0.98
C GLY A 98 -4.05 1.23 0.34
N GLY A 99 -2.73 1.36 0.41
CA GLY A 99 -2.03 2.07 1.49
C GLY A 99 -2.19 3.58 1.36
N GLY A 100 -2.19 4.29 2.48
CA GLY A 100 -2.29 5.74 2.53
C GLY A 100 -0.95 6.45 2.29
N VAL A 101 -0.80 7.64 2.84
CA VAL A 101 0.40 8.49 2.67
C VAL A 101 0.98 8.83 4.03
N ILE A 102 2.30 8.69 4.15
CA ILE A 102 3.06 9.14 5.33
C ILE A 102 4.18 10.05 4.83
N ARG A 103 4.22 11.27 5.38
CA ARG A 103 5.31 12.21 5.17
C ARG A 103 5.89 12.63 6.52
N VAL A 104 7.20 12.47 6.67
CA VAL A 104 7.95 12.84 7.87
C VAL A 104 9.08 13.77 7.47
N ASP A 105 8.98 15.04 7.84
CA ASP A 105 10.01 16.06 7.63
C ASP A 105 10.67 16.40 8.98
N VAL A 106 11.92 15.97 9.16
CA VAL A 106 12.71 16.22 10.38
C VAL A 106 13.88 17.13 10.03
N LYS A 107 13.92 18.33 10.59
CA LYS A 107 14.93 19.35 10.26
C LYS A 107 16.35 19.01 10.72
N HIS A 108 16.52 18.09 11.68
CA HIS A 108 17.83 17.75 12.20
C HIS A 108 17.98 16.24 12.39
N LEU A 109 17.53 15.66 13.50
CA LEU A 109 17.77 14.26 13.85
C LEU A 109 16.49 13.43 13.91
N LEU A 110 16.42 12.38 13.10
CA LEU A 110 15.44 11.30 13.20
C LEU A 110 16.08 10.10 13.92
N THR A 111 15.49 9.68 15.03
CA THR A 111 15.86 8.45 15.73
C THR A 111 14.72 7.44 15.61
N MET A 112 15.03 6.23 15.15
CA MET A 112 14.09 5.10 15.13
C MET A 112 14.65 3.98 15.98
N GLU A 113 14.01 3.75 17.14
CA GLU A 113 14.42 2.70 18.08
C GLU A 113 13.97 1.32 17.63
N SER A 114 14.44 0.28 18.33
CA SER A 114 14.22 -1.11 17.94
C SER A 114 12.74 -1.49 17.82
N SER A 115 12.42 -2.28 16.80
CA SER A 115 11.06 -2.76 16.48
C SER A 115 10.05 -1.66 16.15
N SER A 116 10.51 -0.40 15.97
CA SER A 116 9.65 0.67 15.49
C SER A 116 9.32 0.49 14.00
N ARG A 117 8.15 1.00 13.56
CA ARG A 117 7.67 0.80 12.18
C ARG A 117 7.03 2.04 11.60
N ILE A 118 7.30 2.30 10.33
CA ILE A 118 6.57 3.24 9.49
C ILE A 118 6.04 2.46 8.29
N SER A 119 4.72 2.39 8.09
CA SER A 119 4.16 1.57 7.03
C SER A 119 2.94 2.19 6.34
N ALA A 120 2.90 2.04 5.01
CA ALA A 120 1.78 2.41 4.16
C ALA A 120 1.42 1.25 3.22
N ASN A 121 1.17 0.07 3.79
CA ASN A 121 0.93 -1.15 3.03
C ASN A 121 -0.50 -1.20 2.49
N GLY A 122 -0.69 -1.89 1.36
CA GLY A 122 -2.01 -2.27 0.88
C GLY A 122 -2.64 -3.34 1.77
N ALA A 123 -3.95 -3.31 1.90
CA ALA A 123 -4.67 -4.32 2.67
C ALA A 123 -4.68 -5.68 1.97
N ASN A 124 -4.49 -6.75 2.73
CA ASN A 124 -4.75 -8.11 2.27
C ASN A 124 -6.26 -8.34 2.12
N HIS A 125 -6.64 -9.27 1.27
CA HIS A 125 -8.03 -9.72 1.18
C HIS A 125 -8.13 -11.23 0.99
N GLY A 126 -8.96 -11.90 1.81
CA GLY A 126 -9.04 -13.37 1.85
C GLY A 126 -9.65 -14.03 0.61
N SER A 127 -10.48 -13.31 -0.14
CA SER A 127 -11.22 -13.87 -1.30
C SER A 127 -11.04 -13.06 -2.58
N TRP A 128 -10.48 -11.84 -2.51
CA TRP A 128 -10.40 -10.91 -3.62
C TRP A 128 -8.97 -10.37 -3.76
N ALA A 129 -8.73 -9.49 -4.71
CA ALA A 129 -7.41 -8.91 -4.88
C ALA A 129 -7.00 -8.06 -3.67
N GLY A 130 -5.71 -8.08 -3.33
CA GLY A 130 -5.14 -7.19 -2.32
C GLY A 130 -4.99 -5.76 -2.83
N GLY A 131 -4.88 -4.78 -1.94
CA GLY A 131 -4.65 -3.37 -2.25
C GLY A 131 -3.19 -3.08 -2.63
N ALA A 132 -2.92 -2.03 -3.39
CA ALA A 132 -1.55 -1.57 -3.66
C ALA A 132 -0.96 -0.85 -2.45
N GLY A 133 0.37 -0.90 -2.28
CA GLY A 133 1.08 -0.09 -1.29
C GLY A 133 0.92 1.41 -1.54
N GLY A 134 0.97 2.22 -0.50
CA GLY A 134 0.87 3.67 -0.54
C GLY A 134 2.22 4.37 -0.69
N SER A 135 2.37 5.52 -0.05
CA SER A 135 3.59 6.33 -0.09
C SER A 135 4.15 6.57 1.31
N VAL A 136 5.46 6.41 1.45
CA VAL A 136 6.24 6.85 2.61
C VAL A 136 7.35 7.77 2.13
N TRP A 137 7.38 9.00 2.66
CA TRP A 137 8.41 9.97 2.35
C TRP A 137 9.03 10.52 3.64
N ILE A 138 10.30 10.25 3.83
CA ILE A 138 11.06 10.66 5.03
C ILE A 138 12.19 11.57 4.60
N ARG A 139 12.30 12.73 5.23
CA ARG A 139 13.39 13.69 5.05
C ARG A 139 14.02 13.98 6.41
N SER A 140 15.34 13.93 6.49
CA SER A 140 16.08 14.31 7.69
C SER A 140 17.53 14.68 7.34
N VAL A 141 18.15 15.56 8.10
CA VAL A 141 19.59 15.82 7.95
C VAL A 141 20.39 14.60 8.40
N VAL A 142 20.05 14.05 9.55
CA VAL A 142 20.68 12.86 10.13
C VAL A 142 19.62 11.86 10.55
N ALA A 143 19.86 10.56 10.31
CA ALA A 143 19.03 9.49 10.83
C ALA A 143 19.85 8.46 11.60
N SER A 144 19.37 8.10 12.78
CA SER A 144 19.86 6.98 13.60
C SER A 144 18.77 5.91 13.64
N VAL A 145 18.99 4.78 12.97
CA VAL A 145 17.98 3.75 12.74
C VAL A 145 18.46 2.41 13.25
N SER A 146 17.72 1.80 14.17
CA SER A 146 18.02 0.44 14.67
C SER A 146 17.82 -0.60 13.58
N THR A 147 18.58 -1.67 13.61
CA THR A 147 18.54 -2.77 12.61
C THR A 147 17.21 -3.53 12.56
N SER A 148 16.38 -3.45 13.60
CA SER A 148 15.07 -4.11 13.68
C SER A 148 13.89 -3.22 13.30
N THR A 149 14.15 -2.00 12.78
CA THR A 149 13.11 -1.09 12.31
C THR A 149 12.59 -1.50 10.93
N GLN A 150 11.37 -1.08 10.61
CA GLN A 150 10.76 -1.35 9.32
C GLN A 150 10.16 -0.08 8.71
N ILE A 151 10.46 0.16 7.44
CA ILE A 151 9.83 1.19 6.62
C ILE A 151 9.29 0.50 5.37
N THR A 152 7.97 0.44 5.21
CA THR A 152 7.34 -0.38 4.16
C THR A 152 6.18 0.31 3.45
N ALA A 153 6.03 -0.02 2.16
CA ALA A 153 4.87 0.33 1.35
C ALA A 153 4.58 -0.84 0.38
N ILE A 154 4.33 -2.02 0.92
CA ILE A 154 4.13 -3.26 0.14
C ILE A 154 2.67 -3.39 -0.30
N GLY A 155 2.45 -4.06 -1.44
CA GLY A 155 1.11 -4.46 -1.86
C GLY A 155 0.55 -5.58 -0.98
N GLY A 156 -0.75 -5.56 -0.79
CA GLY A 156 -1.47 -6.60 -0.06
C GLY A 156 -1.62 -7.89 -0.88
N ASN A 157 -1.72 -9.00 -0.21
CA ASN A 157 -1.96 -10.29 -0.82
C ASN A 157 -3.43 -10.43 -1.25
N GLY A 158 -3.65 -11.00 -2.44
CA GLY A 158 -4.95 -11.50 -2.85
C GLY A 158 -5.22 -12.89 -2.29
N GLY A 159 -6.48 -13.23 -2.17
CA GLY A 159 -6.92 -14.53 -1.69
C GLY A 159 -7.51 -15.40 -2.79
N SER A 160 -8.08 -16.54 -2.39
CA SER A 160 -8.78 -17.46 -3.27
C SER A 160 -10.28 -17.43 -2.98
N ALA A 161 -11.09 -17.37 -4.05
CA ALA A 161 -12.53 -17.51 -3.93
C ALA A 161 -13.00 -18.77 -4.66
N SER A 162 -13.91 -19.51 -4.04
CA SER A 162 -14.66 -20.58 -4.71
C SER A 162 -16.02 -20.05 -5.18
N HIS A 163 -16.43 -20.44 -6.35
CA HIS A 163 -17.76 -20.15 -6.87
C HIS A 163 -18.42 -21.43 -7.40
N TYR A 164 -19.63 -21.67 -6.98
CA TYR A 164 -20.45 -22.72 -7.55
C TYR A 164 -21.15 -22.18 -8.80
N ALA A 165 -20.72 -22.63 -9.96
CA ALA A 165 -21.41 -22.41 -11.22
C ALA A 165 -21.73 -23.77 -11.83
N ASP A 166 -22.97 -24.04 -12.08
CA ASP A 166 -23.47 -25.19 -12.84
C ASP A 166 -22.87 -26.57 -12.44
N ARG A 167 -23.04 -26.95 -11.17
CA ARG A 167 -22.58 -28.24 -10.59
C ARG A 167 -21.06 -28.42 -10.46
N TYR A 168 -20.24 -27.43 -10.81
CA TYR A 168 -18.78 -27.50 -10.67
C TYR A 168 -18.29 -26.41 -9.72
N GLN A 169 -17.53 -26.81 -8.68
CA GLN A 169 -16.81 -25.88 -7.83
C GLN A 169 -15.54 -25.43 -8.57
N ARG A 170 -15.44 -24.12 -8.82
CA ARG A 170 -14.23 -23.54 -9.42
C ARG A 170 -13.54 -22.65 -8.41
N TYR A 171 -12.24 -22.79 -8.31
CA TYR A 171 -11.38 -21.94 -7.50
C TYR A 171 -10.72 -20.87 -8.36
N TYR A 172 -10.76 -19.64 -7.91
CA TYR A 172 -10.11 -18.51 -8.57
C TYR A 172 -9.13 -17.87 -7.61
N ASN A 173 -7.87 -17.77 -8.02
CA ASN A 173 -6.88 -17.00 -7.29
C ASN A 173 -6.98 -15.53 -7.70
N SER A 174 -7.05 -14.66 -6.71
CA SER A 174 -7.05 -13.22 -6.92
C SER A 174 -5.63 -12.67 -6.81
N ALA A 175 -5.35 -11.65 -7.59
CA ALA A 175 -4.02 -11.07 -7.68
C ALA A 175 -3.66 -10.21 -6.44
N GLY A 176 -2.39 -10.13 -6.12
CA GLY A 176 -1.87 -9.16 -5.16
C GLY A 176 -1.83 -7.74 -5.72
N GLY A 177 -1.86 -6.76 -4.86
CA GLY A 177 -1.63 -5.36 -5.22
C GLY A 177 -0.16 -5.09 -5.58
N GLY A 178 0.06 -4.04 -6.36
CA GLY A 178 1.40 -3.54 -6.67
C GLY A 178 2.09 -2.92 -5.45
N GLY A 179 3.42 -2.86 -5.45
CA GLY A 179 4.18 -2.14 -4.44
C GLY A 179 3.90 -0.64 -4.48
N GLY A 180 4.10 0.01 -3.34
CA GLY A 180 4.03 1.46 -3.19
C GLY A 180 5.36 2.15 -3.46
N ARG A 181 5.55 3.32 -2.83
CA ARG A 181 6.75 4.14 -2.95
C ARG A 181 7.33 4.45 -1.57
N VAL A 182 8.62 4.26 -1.43
CA VAL A 182 9.37 4.72 -0.25
C VAL A 182 10.51 5.60 -0.74
N LEU A 183 10.57 6.83 -0.24
CA LEU A 183 11.68 7.76 -0.46
C LEU A 183 12.25 8.19 0.88
N ILE A 184 13.56 8.08 1.03
CA ILE A 184 14.30 8.57 2.19
C ILE A 184 15.38 9.51 1.69
N GLU A 185 15.33 10.75 2.14
CA GLU A 185 16.29 11.80 1.80
C GLU A 185 17.04 12.19 3.07
N LEU A 186 18.35 12.05 3.05
CA LEU A 186 19.26 12.45 4.13
C LEU A 186 20.16 13.58 3.70
N GLY A 187 20.48 14.48 4.61
CA GLY A 187 21.33 15.65 4.33
C GLY A 187 20.59 16.78 3.59
N ALA A 188 19.26 16.80 3.60
CA ALA A 188 18.43 17.79 2.91
C ALA A 188 17.97 18.94 3.83
#